data_5ca655282d0b796614b550ddc21126a8
#
_entry.id   5ca655282d0b796614b550ddc21126a8
#
_cell.length_a   1.000
_cell.length_b   1.000
_cell.length_c   1.000
_cell.angle_alpha   90.00
_cell.angle_beta   90.00
_cell.angle_gamma   90.00
#
_symmetry.space_group_name_H-M   'P 1'
#
loop_
_entity.id
_entity.type
_entity.pdbx_description
1 polymer ?
#
loop_
_entity_poly.entity_id
_entity_poly.type
_entity_poly.pdbx_seq_one_letter_code
_entity_poly.pdbx_strand_id
1 'polypeptide(L)'
;MSVNKVILLGNVATDPEVRYLEQNLPVASFRLATTERGRQNADGSRTPDRTEFHSIVAWRGLAEITEKYVRKGMPIYIEGKLRTRQYNAADGSQRSVTEIVA
;
A
#
# COMPACT_ATOMS: atom_id res chain seq x y z
N MET A 1 5.55 -24.66 7.59
CA MET A 1 6.31 -24.06 6.48
C MET A 1 5.40 -23.17 5.66
N SER A 2 5.83 -21.96 5.33
CA SER A 2 4.94 -21.02 4.67
C SER A 2 5.72 -20.01 3.84
N VAL A 3 5.00 -19.35 2.92
CA VAL A 3 5.50 -18.21 2.17
C VAL A 3 4.49 -17.08 2.29
N ASN A 4 4.98 -15.89 2.55
CA ASN A 4 4.16 -14.68 2.59
C ASN A 4 4.99 -13.55 1.99
N LYS A 5 4.89 -13.35 0.68
CA LYS A 5 5.67 -12.35 -0.02
C LYS A 5 4.81 -11.64 -1.05
N VAL A 6 4.89 -10.31 -1.05
CA VAL A 6 4.19 -9.45 -1.98
C VAL A 6 5.22 -8.62 -2.73
N ILE A 7 5.05 -8.53 -4.03
CA ILE A 7 5.89 -7.70 -4.90
C ILE A 7 4.95 -6.78 -5.68
N LEU A 8 5.16 -5.47 -5.56
CA LEU A 8 4.35 -4.49 -6.24
C LEU A 8 5.24 -3.46 -6.93
N LEU A 9 4.86 -3.08 -8.13
CA LEU A 9 5.42 -1.94 -8.84
C LEU A 9 4.26 -1.06 -9.25
N GLY A 10 4.23 0.17 -8.78
CA GLY A 10 3.12 1.07 -9.07
C GLY A 10 3.47 2.50 -8.75
N ASN A 11 2.46 3.35 -8.70
CA ASN A 11 2.63 4.76 -8.39
C ASN A 11 2.07 5.08 -7.01
N VAL A 12 2.77 5.96 -6.30
CA VAL A 12 2.32 6.41 -4.98
C VAL A 12 1.08 7.25 -5.15
N ALA A 13 -0.03 6.81 -4.54
CA ALA A 13 -1.33 7.47 -4.70
C ALA A 13 -1.58 8.57 -3.68
N THR A 14 -0.94 8.49 -2.52
CA THR A 14 -1.06 9.49 -1.46
C THR A 14 0.32 9.82 -0.92
N ASP A 15 0.51 11.06 -0.45
CA ASP A 15 1.73 11.38 0.27
C ASP A 15 1.80 10.56 1.55
N PRO A 16 3.00 10.08 1.94
CA PRO A 16 3.12 9.28 3.15
C PRO A 16 2.73 10.06 4.40
N GLU A 17 2.01 9.37 5.27
CA GLU A 17 1.72 9.84 6.60
C GLU A 17 2.67 9.14 7.56
N VAL A 18 3.43 9.93 8.32
CA VAL A 18 4.45 9.39 9.22
C VAL A 18 4.08 9.73 10.65
N ARG A 19 4.07 8.72 11.51
CA ARG A 19 3.82 8.88 12.94
C ARG A 19 4.99 8.29 13.72
N TYR A 20 5.27 8.92 14.85
CA TYR A 20 6.28 8.43 15.77
C TYR A 20 5.56 7.87 16.99
N LEU A 21 5.69 6.56 17.19
CA LEU A 21 5.11 5.87 18.33
C LEU A 21 6.02 6.01 19.54
N GLU A 22 5.72 5.29 20.61
CA GLU A 22 6.53 5.32 21.81
C GLU A 22 7.99 5.00 21.48
N GLN A 23 8.91 5.65 22.20
CA GLN A 23 10.36 5.50 22.01
C GLN A 23 10.84 5.93 20.63
N ASN A 24 10.14 6.91 20.05
CA ASN A 24 10.49 7.47 18.72
C ASN A 24 10.53 6.43 17.62
N LEU A 25 9.64 5.45 17.67
CA LEU A 25 9.51 4.43 16.63
C LEU A 25 8.71 4.98 15.44
N PRO A 26 9.34 5.23 14.29
CA PRO A 26 8.61 5.77 13.14
C PRO A 26 7.83 4.70 12.41
N VAL A 27 6.62 5.05 11.99
CA VAL A 27 5.75 4.24 11.16
C VAL A 27 5.22 5.13 10.04
N ALA A 28 5.44 4.72 8.80
CA ALA A 28 4.95 5.44 7.63
C ALA A 28 3.89 4.62 6.92
N SER A 29 2.86 5.29 6.43
CA SER A 29 1.83 4.63 5.65
C SER A 29 1.47 5.48 4.43
N PHE A 30 1.19 4.80 3.33
CA PHE A 30 0.72 5.44 2.11
C PHE A 30 -0.03 4.42 1.27
N ARG A 31 -0.68 4.90 0.22
CA ARG A 31 -1.35 4.03 -0.74
C ARG A 31 -0.56 3.96 -2.03
N LEU A 32 -0.48 2.75 -2.57
CA LEU A 32 0.17 2.47 -3.85
C LEU A 32 -0.91 2.03 -4.83
N ALA A 33 -0.90 2.63 -6.01
CA ALA A 33 -1.84 2.28 -7.08
C ALA A 33 -1.14 1.38 -8.10
N THR A 34 -1.75 0.23 -8.37
CA THR A 34 -1.33 -0.63 -9.47
C THR A 34 -2.46 -0.67 -10.48
N THR A 35 -2.12 -0.51 -11.76
CA THR A 35 -3.11 -0.43 -12.82
C THR A 35 -2.91 -1.55 -13.81
N GLU A 36 -3.97 -2.31 -14.04
CA GLU A 36 -4.02 -3.32 -15.07
C GLU A 36 -4.67 -2.68 -16.29
N ARG A 37 -3.95 -2.66 -17.41
CA ARG A 37 -4.47 -2.06 -18.62
C ARG A 37 -5.60 -2.88 -19.19
N GLY A 38 -6.66 -2.20 -19.61
CA GLY A 38 -7.70 -2.80 -20.39
C GLY A 38 -7.20 -3.21 -21.77
N ARG A 39 -8.03 -3.96 -22.48
CA ARG A 39 -7.67 -4.45 -23.81
C ARG A 39 -8.83 -4.22 -24.75
N GLN A 40 -8.50 -4.22 -26.05
CA GLN A 40 -9.51 -4.15 -27.10
C GLN A 40 -10.06 -5.55 -27.35
N ASN A 41 -11.38 -5.67 -27.31
CA ASN A 41 -12.06 -6.94 -27.53
C ASN A 41 -12.28 -7.18 -29.02
N ALA A 42 -12.58 -8.44 -29.38
CA ALA A 42 -12.79 -8.81 -30.78
C ALA A 42 -13.99 -8.11 -31.42
N ASP A 43 -14.98 -7.70 -30.60
CA ASP A 43 -16.18 -7.02 -31.09
C ASP A 43 -15.99 -5.50 -31.26
N GLY A 44 -14.78 -4.98 -31.06
CA GLY A 44 -14.49 -3.55 -31.16
C GLY A 44 -14.66 -2.77 -29.86
N SER A 45 -15.22 -3.37 -28.82
CA SER A 45 -15.33 -2.73 -27.52
C SER A 45 -13.98 -2.79 -26.79
N ARG A 46 -13.85 -1.98 -25.75
CA ARG A 46 -12.63 -1.95 -24.94
C ARG A 46 -12.95 -2.24 -23.48
N THR A 47 -12.21 -3.18 -22.91
CA THR A 47 -12.25 -3.42 -21.47
C THR A 47 -11.55 -2.25 -20.77
N PRO A 48 -12.18 -1.62 -19.77
CA PRO A 48 -11.57 -0.48 -19.10
C PRO A 48 -10.35 -0.89 -18.27
N ASP A 49 -9.47 0.08 -18.02
CA ASP A 49 -8.36 -0.11 -17.11
C ASP A 49 -8.89 -0.35 -15.68
N ARG A 50 -8.17 -1.18 -14.93
CA ARG A 50 -8.55 -1.47 -13.55
C ARG A 50 -7.41 -1.06 -12.64
N THR A 51 -7.71 -0.20 -11.68
CA THR A 51 -6.74 0.26 -10.69
C THR A 51 -7.10 -0.28 -9.32
N GLU A 52 -6.10 -0.83 -8.64
CA GLU A 52 -6.24 -1.25 -7.26
C GLU A 52 -5.32 -0.42 -6.38
N PHE A 53 -5.81 -0.08 -5.19
CA PHE A 53 -5.07 0.67 -4.21
C PHE A 53 -4.67 -0.25 -3.06
N HIS A 54 -3.38 -0.24 -2.74
CA HIS A 54 -2.83 -1.09 -1.70
C HIS A 54 -2.34 -0.23 -0.54
N SER A 55 -2.66 -0.64 0.67
CA SER A 55 -2.18 0.03 1.87
C SER A 55 -0.78 -0.46 2.20
N ILE A 56 0.18 0.43 2.19
CA ILE A 56 1.58 0.11 2.44
C ILE A 56 1.97 0.69 3.80
N VAL A 57 2.65 -0.11 4.61
CA VAL A 57 3.16 0.30 5.91
C VAL A 57 4.64 0.00 5.97
N ALA A 58 5.41 0.97 6.41
CA ALA A 58 6.86 0.83 6.59
C ALA A 58 7.22 1.18 8.02
N TRP A 59 8.18 0.45 8.58
CA TRP A 59 8.59 0.60 9.96
C TRP A 59 10.07 0.98 10.05
N ARG A 60 10.43 1.71 11.09
CA ARG A 60 11.84 2.00 11.44
C ARG A 60 12.60 2.67 10.30
N GLY A 61 13.69 2.08 9.87
CA GLY A 61 14.54 2.68 8.82
C GLY A 61 13.83 2.90 7.51
N LEU A 62 12.95 1.97 7.11
CA LEU A 62 12.16 2.16 5.89
C LEU A 62 11.15 3.30 6.05
N ALA A 63 10.61 3.50 7.26
CA ALA A 63 9.72 4.63 7.51
C ALA A 63 10.47 5.95 7.34
N GLU A 64 11.70 6.04 7.82
CA GLU A 64 12.52 7.23 7.67
C GLU A 64 12.85 7.52 6.21
N ILE A 65 13.18 6.49 5.44
CA ILE A 65 13.42 6.62 4.00
C ILE A 65 12.16 7.08 3.30
N THR A 66 11.01 6.52 3.67
CA THR A 66 9.72 6.90 3.11
C THR A 66 9.42 8.37 3.36
N GLU A 67 9.67 8.83 4.57
CA GLU A 67 9.46 10.23 4.93
C GLU A 67 10.31 11.17 4.07
N LYS A 68 11.56 10.79 3.82
CA LYS A 68 12.49 11.66 3.09
C LYS A 68 12.26 11.69 1.59
N TYR A 69 11.93 10.55 1.00
CA TYR A 69 12.03 10.40 -0.45
C TYR A 69 10.72 10.08 -1.15
N VAL A 70 9.76 9.45 -0.48
CA VAL A 70 8.53 8.99 -1.14
C VAL A 70 7.52 10.13 -1.21
N ARG A 71 7.01 10.38 -2.42
CA ARG A 71 6.01 11.43 -2.65
C ARG A 71 4.93 10.94 -3.61
N LYS A 72 3.76 11.52 -3.47
CA LYS A 72 2.62 11.23 -4.33
C LYS A 72 3.01 11.36 -5.80
N GLY A 73 2.61 10.40 -6.62
CA GLY A 73 2.80 10.43 -8.06
C GLY A 73 4.05 9.73 -8.55
N MET A 74 5.01 9.39 -7.67
CA MET A 74 6.23 8.77 -8.13
C MET A 74 6.07 7.26 -8.27
N PRO A 75 6.78 6.63 -9.22
CA PRO A 75 6.80 5.18 -9.32
C PRO A 75 7.69 4.58 -8.24
N ILE A 76 7.29 3.42 -7.72
CA ILE A 76 8.05 2.76 -6.67
C ILE A 76 7.86 1.25 -6.77
N TYR A 77 8.92 0.53 -6.46
CA TYR A 77 8.93 -0.93 -6.35
C TYR A 77 8.95 -1.30 -4.86
N ILE A 78 8.07 -2.21 -4.48
CA ILE A 78 7.92 -2.61 -3.09
C ILE A 78 7.98 -4.13 -2.97
N GLU A 79 8.75 -4.61 -2.02
CA GLU A 79 8.68 -5.99 -1.56
C GLU A 79 8.25 -5.98 -0.11
N GLY A 80 7.34 -6.87 0.24
CA GLY A 80 6.86 -6.96 1.61
C GLY A 80 6.07 -8.21 1.84
N LYS A 81 5.27 -8.18 2.88
CA LYS A 81 4.40 -9.30 3.26
C LYS A 81 3.02 -8.79 3.57
N LEU A 82 2.01 -9.66 3.42
CA LEU A 82 0.65 -9.35 3.80
C LEU A 82 0.50 -9.47 5.31
N ARG A 83 -0.24 -8.54 5.88
CA ARG A 83 -0.57 -8.57 7.29
C ARG A 83 -1.98 -8.04 7.49
N THR A 84 -2.80 -8.81 8.17
CA THR A 84 -4.17 -8.40 8.51
C THR A 84 -4.23 -8.14 10.00
N ARG A 85 -4.81 -7.00 10.37
CA ARG A 85 -5.05 -6.67 11.77
C ARG A 85 -6.49 -6.27 11.95
N GLN A 86 -6.99 -6.44 13.16
CA GLN A 86 -8.35 -6.05 13.52
C GLN A 86 -8.31 -4.78 14.35
N TYR A 87 -9.34 -3.97 14.20
CA TYR A 87 -9.49 -2.74 14.97
C TYR A 87 -10.96 -2.47 15.23
N ASN A 88 -11.24 -1.67 16.27
CA ASN A 88 -12.60 -1.25 16.57
C ASN A 88 -12.89 0.05 15.84
N ALA A 89 -13.96 0.06 15.06
CA ALA A 89 -14.39 1.26 14.36
C ALA A 89 -15.13 2.18 15.33
N ALA A 90 -15.34 3.44 14.90
CA ALA A 90 -16.02 4.43 15.72
C ALA A 90 -17.44 4.05 16.10
N ASP A 91 -18.09 3.22 15.27
CA ASP A 91 -19.46 2.74 15.54
C ASP A 91 -19.53 1.54 16.46
N GLY A 92 -18.38 1.11 17.03
CA GLY A 92 -18.31 -0.03 17.92
C GLY A 92 -18.15 -1.37 17.24
N SER A 93 -18.22 -1.43 15.90
CA SER A 93 -18.02 -2.69 15.19
C SER A 93 -16.56 -3.05 15.09
N GLN A 94 -16.28 -4.35 14.97
CA GLN A 94 -14.94 -4.84 14.76
C GLN A 94 -14.68 -4.95 13.27
N ARG A 95 -13.57 -4.37 12.81
CA ARG A 95 -13.19 -4.39 11.40
C ARG A 95 -11.78 -4.91 11.24
N SER A 96 -11.48 -5.37 10.03
CA SER A 96 -10.15 -5.81 9.70
C SER A 96 -9.58 -4.98 8.55
N VAL A 97 -8.27 -4.83 8.54
CA VAL A 97 -7.55 -4.17 7.46
C VAL A 97 -6.37 -5.04 7.07
N THR A 98 -6.18 -5.21 5.75
CA THR A 98 -5.04 -5.93 5.21
C THR A 98 -4.05 -4.93 4.66
N GLU A 99 -2.82 -5.02 5.12
CA GLU A 99 -1.75 -4.12 4.76
C GLU A 99 -0.56 -4.88 4.22
N ILE A 100 0.28 -4.19 3.47
CA ILE A 100 1.54 -4.73 2.99
C ILE A 100 2.64 -4.07 3.82
N VAL A 101 3.36 -4.87 4.58
CA VAL A 101 4.46 -4.40 5.40
C VAL A 101 5.74 -4.55 4.59
N ALA A 102 6.24 -3.41 4.20
CA ALA A 102 7.44 -3.34 3.37
C ALA A 102 8.71 -3.63 4.18
#